data_9ba6fd8ea1e5043e873a9cbacff7ace6
#
_entry.id   9ba6fd8ea1e5043e873a9cbacff7ace6
#
_cell.length_a   1.000
_cell.length_b   1.000
_cell.length_c   1.000
_cell.angle_alpha   90.00
_cell.angle_beta   90.00
_cell.angle_gamma   90.00
#
_symmetry.space_group_name_H-M   'P 1'
#
loop_
_entity.id
_entity.type
_entity.pdbx_description
1 polymer ?
#
loop_
_entity_poly.entity_id
_entity_poly.type
_entity_poly.pdbx_seq_one_letter_code
_entity_poly.pdbx_strand_id
1 'polypeptide(L)'
;MKKPQLNKKSLESCLLLLTLLIGMTYSSPYFVQLIMAKKGMSERTTDSSSTSNAVSLNASNAITLNALELKNETYRWQNASQAINPVLHLIAHKDYVINIKNPTDTKHELIIGSNGTELAKSNSVNAGKNKNFNFNANSTGIFEYHCEYHPDTMRGIIEITPQ
;
A
#
# COMPACT_ATOMS: atom_id res chain seq x y z
N MET A 1 -13.86 45.48 -28.18
CA MET A 1 -13.85 44.30 -27.27
C MET A 1 -14.91 44.48 -26.20
N LYS A 2 -16.04 43.76 -26.30
CA LYS A 2 -17.16 43.83 -25.34
C LYS A 2 -16.88 42.88 -24.16
N LYS A 3 -16.89 43.39 -22.92
CA LYS A 3 -16.77 42.58 -21.72
C LYS A 3 -18.07 41.76 -21.53
N PRO A 4 -18.00 40.46 -21.11
CA PRO A 4 -19.18 39.69 -20.82
C PRO A 4 -19.85 40.20 -19.55
N GLN A 5 -21.15 40.46 -19.61
CA GLN A 5 -21.99 40.86 -18.47
C GLN A 5 -22.39 39.59 -17.74
N LEU A 6 -22.02 39.51 -16.47
CA LEU A 6 -22.38 38.41 -15.56
C LEU A 6 -23.86 38.56 -15.13
N ASN A 7 -24.66 37.53 -15.40
CA ASN A 7 -26.08 37.53 -15.14
C ASN A 7 -26.38 37.34 -13.64
N LYS A 8 -26.99 38.34 -13.03
CA LYS A 8 -27.29 38.42 -11.59
C LYS A 8 -28.21 37.32 -11.05
N LYS A 9 -28.94 36.62 -11.92
CA LYS A 9 -29.80 35.48 -11.55
C LYS A 9 -29.06 34.16 -11.26
N SER A 10 -27.80 34.05 -11.68
CA SER A 10 -26.99 32.86 -11.41
C SER A 10 -26.37 32.84 -10.02
N LEU A 11 -26.26 34.00 -9.36
CA LEU A 11 -25.64 34.14 -8.03
C LEU A 11 -26.58 33.75 -6.89
N GLU A 12 -27.89 33.96 -7.08
CA GLU A 12 -28.87 33.67 -6.01
C GLU A 12 -29.22 32.20 -5.89
N SER A 13 -29.09 31.41 -6.97
CA SER A 13 -29.33 29.97 -6.96
C SER A 13 -28.22 29.20 -6.24
N CYS A 14 -27.01 29.74 -6.17
CA CYS A 14 -25.88 29.08 -5.50
C CYS A 14 -25.88 29.27 -3.99
N LEU A 15 -26.51 30.35 -3.50
CA LEU A 15 -26.53 30.66 -2.06
C LEU A 15 -27.62 29.91 -1.31
N LEU A 16 -28.67 29.42 -1.99
CA LEU A 16 -29.78 28.67 -1.39
C LEU A 16 -29.47 27.18 -1.20
N LEU A 17 -28.45 26.64 -1.87
CA LEU A 17 -28.03 25.23 -1.72
C LEU A 17 -27.01 25.00 -0.60
N LEU A 18 -26.42 26.06 -0.03
CA LEU A 18 -25.40 25.96 1.01
C LEU A 18 -25.96 25.94 2.45
N THR A 19 -27.25 26.22 2.64
CA THR A 19 -27.85 26.28 3.99
C THR A 19 -28.58 25.01 4.42
N LEU A 20 -28.64 23.97 3.59
CA LEU A 20 -29.36 22.72 3.88
C LEU A 20 -28.47 21.55 4.33
N LEU A 21 -27.15 21.76 4.50
CA LEU A 21 -26.20 20.70 4.87
C LEU A 21 -25.62 20.79 6.30
N ILE A 22 -26.13 21.70 7.15
CA ILE A 22 -25.69 21.83 8.54
C ILE A 22 -26.83 21.38 9.46
N GLY A 23 -27.14 20.12 9.48
CA GLY A 23 -28.24 19.63 10.33
C GLY A 23 -28.30 18.12 10.50
N MET A 24 -27.17 17.42 10.54
CA MET A 24 -27.15 16.02 11.00
C MET A 24 -26.08 15.82 12.08
N THR A 25 -26.53 15.96 13.32
CA THR A 25 -25.81 15.54 14.51
C THR A 25 -25.74 14.01 14.52
N TYR A 26 -24.55 13.45 14.30
CA TYR A 26 -24.29 12.03 14.50
C TYR A 26 -24.18 11.75 16.00
N SER A 27 -25.26 11.28 16.56
CA SER A 27 -25.29 10.59 17.85
C SER A 27 -24.89 9.12 17.59
N SER A 28 -23.68 8.77 17.90
CA SER A 28 -23.20 7.39 17.83
C SER A 28 -23.30 6.76 19.22
N PRO A 29 -24.11 5.71 19.41
CA PRO A 29 -24.07 4.93 20.64
C PRO A 29 -22.93 3.92 20.56
N TYR A 30 -21.97 4.06 21.46
CA TYR A 30 -20.94 3.05 21.71
C TYR A 30 -21.59 1.75 22.21
N PHE A 31 -21.54 0.72 21.39
CA PHE A 31 -21.97 -0.61 21.79
C PHE A 31 -20.76 -1.31 22.45
N VAL A 32 -20.74 -1.29 23.79
CA VAL A 32 -19.82 -2.10 24.58
C VAL A 32 -20.42 -3.50 24.68
N GLN A 33 -19.87 -4.47 23.94
CA GLN A 33 -20.16 -5.88 24.21
C GLN A 33 -19.08 -6.49 25.11
N LEU A 34 -19.51 -6.70 26.35
CA LEU A 34 -18.86 -7.52 27.35
C LEU A 34 -19.05 -8.98 26.96
N ILE A 35 -18.01 -9.70 26.56
CA ILE A 35 -18.09 -11.17 26.38
C ILE A 35 -17.46 -11.85 27.59
N MET A 36 -18.32 -12.49 28.33
CA MET A 36 -17.98 -13.37 29.48
C MET A 36 -17.16 -14.56 29.01
N ALA A 37 -16.11 -14.82 29.76
CA ALA A 37 -15.31 -16.03 29.70
C ALA A 37 -16.16 -17.25 30.02
N LYS A 38 -16.08 -18.30 29.22
CA LYS A 38 -16.54 -19.65 29.60
C LYS A 38 -15.36 -20.62 29.56
N LYS A 39 -15.03 -21.09 30.72
CA LYS A 39 -14.03 -22.11 31.08
C LYS A 39 -14.58 -23.50 30.76
N GLY A 40 -13.75 -24.37 30.18
CA GLY A 40 -14.02 -25.82 30.00
C GLY A 40 -12.90 -26.39 29.14
N MET A 41 -11.95 -26.95 29.70
CA MET A 41 -11.51 -28.25 30.17
C MET A 41 -11.45 -29.36 29.10
N SER A 42 -10.18 -29.68 28.77
CA SER A 42 -9.58 -31.01 28.51
C SER A 42 -10.22 -31.93 27.45
N GLU A 43 -9.48 -32.24 26.40
CA GLU A 43 -9.01 -33.64 26.21
C GLU A 43 -7.87 -33.73 25.20
N ARG A 44 -6.94 -34.64 25.56
CA ARG A 44 -5.68 -34.93 24.89
C ARG A 44 -5.94 -36.06 23.88
N THR A 45 -5.55 -35.89 22.64
CA THR A 45 -5.17 -37.03 21.79
C THR A 45 -3.96 -36.68 20.94
N THR A 46 -2.96 -37.50 21.06
CA THR A 46 -1.73 -37.62 20.28
C THR A 46 -2.05 -38.07 18.86
N ASP A 47 -1.43 -37.44 17.83
CA ASP A 47 -0.53 -38.16 16.90
C ASP A 47 0.05 -37.29 15.80
N SER A 48 1.35 -37.48 15.62
CA SER A 48 2.14 -37.53 14.37
C SER A 48 2.34 -36.28 13.52
N SER A 49 3.49 -35.66 13.78
CA SER A 49 4.53 -35.24 12.82
C SER A 49 4.12 -34.88 11.38
N SER A 50 4.11 -33.60 11.10
CA SER A 50 4.77 -33.05 9.93
C SER A 50 5.31 -31.66 10.29
N THR A 51 6.62 -31.57 10.46
CA THR A 51 7.36 -30.35 10.72
C THR A 51 7.32 -29.50 9.44
N SER A 52 6.25 -28.75 9.27
CA SER A 52 6.31 -27.56 8.42
C SER A 52 6.88 -26.45 9.30
N ASN A 53 8.15 -26.12 9.12
CA ASN A 53 8.74 -24.90 9.61
C ASN A 53 7.97 -23.73 8.98
N ALA A 54 6.80 -23.41 9.52
CA ALA A 54 6.15 -22.14 9.29
C ALA A 54 7.05 -21.10 9.96
N VAL A 55 7.95 -20.50 9.17
CA VAL A 55 8.64 -19.29 9.58
C VAL A 55 7.53 -18.29 9.92
N SER A 56 7.36 -18.03 11.21
CA SER A 56 6.51 -16.95 11.69
C SER A 56 7.10 -15.66 11.14
N LEU A 57 6.59 -15.20 9.99
CA LEU A 57 6.91 -13.90 9.43
C LEU A 57 6.38 -12.87 10.42
N ASN A 58 7.27 -12.28 11.22
CA ASN A 58 6.95 -11.13 12.03
C ASN A 58 6.33 -10.07 11.12
N ALA A 59 5.08 -9.73 11.37
CA ALA A 59 4.29 -8.79 10.57
C ALA A 59 4.94 -7.39 10.42
N SER A 60 6.00 -7.10 11.19
CA SER A 60 6.74 -5.83 11.17
C SER A 60 7.65 -5.63 9.95
N ASN A 61 7.99 -6.69 9.20
CA ASN A 61 8.89 -6.60 8.05
C ASN A 61 8.16 -6.79 6.70
N ALA A 62 6.85 -6.63 6.67
CA ALA A 62 6.06 -6.70 5.45
C ALA A 62 5.81 -5.30 4.87
N ILE A 63 6.11 -5.12 3.60
CA ILE A 63 5.87 -3.90 2.85
C ILE A 63 4.84 -4.20 1.76
N THR A 64 3.83 -3.37 1.61
CA THR A 64 2.85 -3.52 0.53
C THR A 64 2.95 -2.34 -0.42
N LEU A 65 3.10 -2.63 -1.70
CA LEU A 65 3.02 -1.68 -2.80
C LEU A 65 1.90 -2.10 -3.75
N ASN A 66 0.99 -1.18 -4.03
CA ASN A 66 -0.07 -1.34 -5.00
C ASN A 66 0.33 -0.63 -6.30
N ALA A 67 0.13 -1.26 -7.43
CA ALA A 67 0.13 -0.53 -8.69
C ALA A 67 -1.14 0.32 -8.75
N LEU A 68 -0.99 1.60 -9.02
CA LEU A 68 -2.08 2.57 -9.15
C LEU A 68 -2.05 3.16 -10.55
N GLU A 69 -3.16 3.09 -11.24
CA GLU A 69 -3.38 3.82 -12.49
C GLU A 69 -3.97 5.19 -12.18
N LEU A 70 -3.32 6.22 -12.71
CA LEU A 70 -3.81 7.59 -12.73
C LEU A 70 -4.46 7.87 -14.09
N LYS A 71 -5.01 9.07 -14.25
CA LYS A 71 -5.54 9.51 -15.55
C LYS A 71 -4.46 9.42 -16.63
N ASN A 72 -4.88 9.12 -17.88
CA ASN A 72 -4.01 9.03 -19.06
C ASN A 72 -2.97 7.90 -19.01
N GLU A 73 -3.36 6.71 -18.52
CA GLU A 73 -2.51 5.52 -18.51
C GLU A 73 -1.16 5.76 -17.81
N THR A 74 -1.16 6.62 -16.79
CA THR A 74 0.03 6.89 -16.01
C THR A 74 0.00 6.05 -14.74
N TYR A 75 1.01 5.20 -14.55
CA TYR A 75 1.08 4.28 -13.41
C TYR A 75 2.04 4.78 -12.33
N ARG A 76 1.74 4.45 -11.07
CA ARG A 76 2.53 4.78 -9.88
C ARG A 76 2.51 3.62 -8.88
N TRP A 77 3.52 3.55 -8.03
CA TRP A 77 3.44 2.74 -6.82
C TRP A 77 2.72 3.51 -5.72
N GLN A 78 1.92 2.81 -4.93
CA GLN A 78 1.22 3.38 -3.78
C GLN A 78 1.37 2.44 -2.58
N ASN A 79 1.69 2.99 -1.39
CA ASN A 79 1.71 2.21 -0.16
C ASN A 79 0.34 2.16 0.55
N ALA A 80 0.27 1.46 1.68
CA ALA A 80 -0.94 1.35 2.48
C ALA A 80 -1.45 2.70 3.04
N SER A 81 -0.56 3.69 3.22
CA SER A 81 -0.91 5.05 3.64
C SER A 81 -1.31 5.96 2.48
N GLN A 82 -1.48 5.40 1.28
CA GLN A 82 -1.82 6.12 0.04
C GLN A 82 -0.73 7.07 -0.49
N ALA A 83 0.48 7.02 0.04
CA ALA A 83 1.61 7.77 -0.50
C ALA A 83 2.00 7.22 -1.87
N ILE A 84 2.21 8.14 -2.82
CA ILE A 84 2.60 7.83 -4.20
C ILE A 84 4.12 7.76 -4.31
N ASN A 85 4.62 6.68 -4.93
CA ASN A 85 6.05 6.42 -5.07
C ASN A 85 6.79 6.65 -3.74
N PRO A 86 6.38 5.99 -2.63
CA PRO A 86 6.85 6.32 -1.29
C PRO A 86 8.34 6.07 -1.12
N VAL A 87 8.98 6.84 -0.24
CA VAL A 87 10.27 6.44 0.33
C VAL A 87 10.01 5.25 1.27
N LEU A 88 10.74 4.17 1.08
CA LEU A 88 10.71 2.99 1.94
C LEU A 88 11.87 3.06 2.94
N HIS A 89 11.55 3.11 4.23
CA HIS A 89 12.54 3.14 5.30
C HIS A 89 12.74 1.72 5.86
N LEU A 90 13.95 1.19 5.70
CA LEU A 90 14.33 -0.15 6.12
C LEU A 90 15.47 -0.11 7.12
N ILE A 91 15.66 -1.21 7.83
CA ILE A 91 16.78 -1.41 8.76
C ILE A 91 17.69 -2.47 8.18
N ALA A 92 18.99 -2.22 8.20
CA ALA A 92 20.00 -3.14 7.69
C ALA A 92 19.98 -4.49 8.42
N HIS A 93 20.42 -5.53 7.71
CA HIS A 93 20.52 -6.92 8.17
C HIS A 93 19.16 -7.54 8.57
N LYS A 94 18.08 -7.07 7.94
CA LYS A 94 16.73 -7.66 8.07
C LYS A 94 16.21 -8.15 6.73
N ASP A 95 15.41 -9.22 6.81
CA ASP A 95 14.64 -9.73 5.70
C ASP A 95 13.27 -9.07 5.66
N TYR A 96 12.88 -8.62 4.48
CA TYR A 96 11.59 -7.99 4.20
C TYR A 96 10.79 -8.83 3.22
N VAL A 97 9.50 -8.92 3.42
CA VAL A 97 8.55 -9.47 2.44
C VAL A 97 7.88 -8.30 1.74
N ILE A 98 8.12 -8.16 0.45
CA ILE A 98 7.48 -7.13 -0.37
C ILE A 98 6.29 -7.75 -1.09
N ASN A 99 5.10 -7.23 -0.77
CA ASN A 99 3.84 -7.66 -1.36
C ASN A 99 3.46 -6.67 -2.47
N ILE A 100 3.44 -7.14 -3.70
CA ILE A 100 2.99 -6.36 -4.86
C ILE A 100 1.54 -6.72 -5.15
N LYS A 101 0.67 -5.71 -5.18
CA LYS A 101 -0.71 -5.83 -5.61
C LYS A 101 -0.88 -5.09 -6.93
N ASN A 102 -1.42 -5.77 -7.91
CA ASN A 102 -1.66 -5.19 -9.23
C ASN A 102 -3.17 -5.23 -9.58
N PRO A 103 -3.95 -4.24 -9.16
CA PRO A 103 -5.36 -4.11 -9.53
C PRO A 103 -5.58 -3.52 -10.94
N THR A 104 -4.50 -3.10 -11.64
CA THR A 104 -4.59 -2.48 -12.96
C THR A 104 -4.79 -3.51 -14.08
N ASP A 105 -5.00 -3.07 -15.28
CA ASP A 105 -5.21 -3.88 -16.48
C ASP A 105 -3.92 -4.27 -17.21
N THR A 106 -2.77 -3.72 -16.81
CA THR A 106 -1.46 -4.03 -17.38
C THR A 106 -0.56 -4.81 -16.42
N LYS A 107 0.58 -5.28 -16.89
CA LYS A 107 1.55 -5.99 -16.04
C LYS A 107 2.56 -5.03 -15.43
N HIS A 108 3.02 -5.34 -14.23
CA HIS A 108 4.06 -4.61 -13.54
C HIS A 108 5.15 -5.56 -13.01
N GLU A 109 6.34 -5.03 -12.78
CA GLU A 109 7.44 -5.75 -12.15
C GLU A 109 8.24 -4.77 -11.30
N LEU A 110 8.42 -5.05 -10.02
CA LEU A 110 9.25 -4.23 -9.15
C LEU A 110 10.70 -4.70 -9.22
N ILE A 111 11.59 -3.78 -9.56
CA ILE A 111 13.04 -3.95 -9.50
C ILE A 111 13.58 -3.06 -8.38
N ILE A 112 14.48 -3.61 -7.58
CA ILE A 112 15.27 -2.88 -6.59
C ILE A 112 16.72 -2.90 -7.06
N GLY A 113 17.36 -1.73 -7.08
CA GLY A 113 18.72 -1.61 -7.56
C GLY A 113 19.50 -0.47 -6.91
N SER A 114 20.78 -0.41 -7.22
CA SER A 114 21.68 0.67 -6.84
C SER A 114 22.69 0.89 -7.94
N ASN A 115 22.92 2.15 -8.31
CA ASN A 115 23.90 2.55 -9.32
C ASN A 115 23.80 1.73 -10.64
N GLY A 116 22.58 1.46 -11.09
CA GLY A 116 22.30 0.69 -12.30
C GLY A 116 22.48 -0.82 -12.17
N THR A 117 22.75 -1.34 -10.97
CA THR A 117 22.84 -2.77 -10.69
C THR A 117 21.54 -3.25 -10.06
N GLU A 118 20.89 -4.26 -10.68
CA GLU A 118 19.75 -4.96 -10.10
C GLU A 118 20.19 -5.79 -8.88
N LEU A 119 19.50 -5.65 -7.77
CA LEU A 119 19.73 -6.38 -6.53
C LEU A 119 18.63 -7.42 -6.26
N ALA A 120 17.39 -7.07 -6.58
CA ALA A 120 16.24 -7.95 -6.41
C ALA A 120 15.10 -7.55 -7.35
N LYS A 121 14.21 -8.51 -7.65
CA LYS A 121 13.01 -8.25 -8.44
C LYS A 121 11.85 -9.16 -8.07
N SER A 122 10.65 -8.65 -8.30
CA SER A 122 9.42 -9.40 -8.07
C SER A 122 9.14 -10.43 -9.18
N ASN A 123 9.79 -10.34 -10.34
CA ASN A 123 9.30 -10.83 -11.61
C ASN A 123 7.91 -10.26 -11.95
N SER A 124 7.45 -10.49 -13.18
CA SER A 124 6.19 -9.91 -13.66
C SER A 124 4.97 -10.30 -12.83
N VAL A 125 4.14 -9.32 -12.53
CA VAL A 125 2.84 -9.44 -11.86
C VAL A 125 1.76 -9.03 -12.86
N ASN A 126 1.02 -10.02 -13.35
CA ASN A 126 -0.03 -9.79 -14.35
C ASN A 126 -1.20 -8.96 -13.78
N ALA A 127 -1.99 -8.40 -14.67
CA ALA A 127 -3.24 -7.68 -14.37
C ALA A 127 -4.13 -8.46 -13.37
N GLY A 128 -4.62 -7.79 -12.33
CA GLY A 128 -5.48 -8.35 -11.29
C GLY A 128 -4.80 -9.39 -10.38
N LYS A 129 -3.47 -9.55 -10.43
CA LYS A 129 -2.73 -10.52 -9.61
C LYS A 129 -1.90 -9.84 -8.52
N ASN A 130 -1.55 -10.64 -7.52
CA ASN A 130 -0.65 -10.24 -6.43
C ASN A 130 0.56 -11.17 -6.43
N LYS A 131 1.69 -10.67 -5.92
CA LYS A 131 2.91 -11.45 -5.78
C LYS A 131 3.72 -10.96 -4.60
N ASN A 132 4.39 -11.89 -3.93
CA ASN A 132 5.31 -11.58 -2.83
C ASN A 132 6.71 -11.99 -3.26
N PHE A 133 7.72 -11.26 -2.80
CA PHE A 133 9.11 -11.66 -2.90
C PHE A 133 9.89 -11.19 -1.68
N ASN A 134 11.00 -11.88 -1.40
CA ASN A 134 11.87 -11.54 -0.29
C ASN A 134 12.95 -10.57 -0.75
N PHE A 135 13.20 -9.56 0.07
CA PHE A 135 14.32 -8.64 -0.09
C PHE A 135 15.14 -8.61 1.20
N ASN A 136 16.42 -8.92 1.09
CA ASN A 136 17.36 -8.84 2.21
C ASN A 136 18.08 -7.50 2.17
N ALA A 137 17.92 -6.68 3.21
CA ALA A 137 18.55 -5.37 3.35
C ALA A 137 20.00 -5.52 3.89
N ASN A 138 20.89 -6.10 3.10
CA ASN A 138 22.26 -6.48 3.54
C ASN A 138 23.16 -5.32 3.90
N SER A 139 22.92 -4.11 3.40
CA SER A 139 23.78 -2.94 3.60
C SER A 139 22.99 -1.67 3.80
N THR A 140 23.56 -0.72 4.51
CA THR A 140 23.00 0.62 4.65
C THR A 140 23.21 1.46 3.39
N GLY A 141 22.38 2.46 3.18
CA GLY A 141 22.51 3.40 2.07
C GLY A 141 21.19 3.74 1.41
N ILE A 142 21.31 4.38 0.26
CA ILE A 142 20.18 4.78 -0.57
C ILE A 142 20.14 3.89 -1.80
N PHE A 143 19.00 3.28 -2.02
CA PHE A 143 18.72 2.40 -3.15
C PHE A 143 17.52 2.96 -3.91
N GLU A 144 17.33 2.50 -5.14
CA GLU A 144 16.18 2.86 -5.96
C GLU A 144 15.27 1.64 -6.17
N TYR A 145 13.99 1.88 -6.34
CA TYR A 145 13.08 0.89 -6.90
C TYR A 145 12.28 1.49 -8.05
N HIS A 146 11.97 0.68 -9.03
CA HIS A 146 11.17 1.09 -10.18
C HIS A 146 10.38 -0.08 -10.76
N CYS A 147 9.44 0.22 -11.65
CA CYS A 147 8.78 -0.78 -12.47
C CYS A 147 9.54 -0.97 -13.78
N GLU A 148 9.83 -2.22 -14.17
CA GLU A 148 10.47 -2.56 -15.44
C GLU A 148 9.73 -1.96 -16.65
N TYR A 149 8.39 -1.96 -16.63
CA TYR A 149 7.56 -1.51 -17.75
C TYR A 149 7.25 -0.01 -17.72
N HIS A 150 7.42 0.66 -16.58
CA HIS A 150 7.08 2.07 -16.37
C HIS A 150 8.16 2.79 -15.54
N PRO A 151 9.44 2.74 -15.95
CA PRO A 151 10.56 3.18 -15.09
C PRO A 151 10.53 4.69 -14.78
N ASP A 152 9.98 5.50 -15.66
CA ASP A 152 9.93 6.96 -15.48
C ASP A 152 8.86 7.40 -14.48
N THR A 153 7.81 6.61 -14.31
CA THR A 153 6.63 7.01 -13.55
C THR A 153 6.42 6.21 -12.27
N MET A 154 6.78 4.94 -12.27
CA MET A 154 6.66 4.03 -11.12
C MET A 154 8.05 3.81 -10.50
N ARG A 155 8.56 4.79 -9.78
CA ARG A 155 9.89 4.74 -9.15
C ARG A 155 9.90 5.44 -7.80
N GLY A 156 10.81 5.04 -6.93
CA GLY A 156 11.01 5.64 -5.62
C GLY A 156 12.35 5.26 -5.01
N ILE A 157 12.52 5.57 -3.74
CA ILE A 157 13.77 5.40 -2.99
C ILE A 157 13.55 4.44 -1.84
N ILE A 158 14.57 3.65 -1.52
CA ILE A 158 14.68 2.86 -0.30
C ILE A 158 15.86 3.43 0.50
N GLU A 159 15.58 3.86 1.71
CA GLU A 159 16.60 4.26 2.68
C GLU A 159 16.82 3.13 3.68
N ILE A 160 18.02 2.56 3.70
CA ILE A 160 18.39 1.51 4.63
C ILE A 160 19.33 2.10 5.67
N THR A 161 18.85 2.16 6.92
CA THR A 161 19.61 2.68 8.07
C THR A 161 20.20 1.57 8.91
N PRO A 162 21.27 1.85 9.69
CA PRO A 162 21.78 0.88 10.67
C PRO A 162 20.68 0.44 11.67
N GLN A 163 20.90 -0.71 12.28
CA GLN A 163 20.07 -1.20 13.38
C GLN A 163 20.38 -0.44 14.66
#